data_e143772b2237de340e2f7265a200c407
#
_entry.id   e143772b2237de340e2f7265a200c407
#
_cell.length_a   1.000
_cell.length_b   1.000
_cell.length_c   1.000
_cell.angle_alpha   90.00
_cell.angle_beta   90.00
_cell.angle_gamma   90.00
#
_symmetry.space_group_name_H-M   'P 1'
#
loop_
_entity.id
_entity.type
_entity.pdbx_description
1 polymer ?
#
loop_
_entity_poly.entity_id
_entity_poly.type
_entity_poly.pdbx_seq_one_letter_code
_entity_poly.pdbx_strand_id
1 'polypeptide(L)' 'MNIAIVVVLILNLNGEVIHKTTIQQECPDVAAIANELEDMKVKGMIKDYGAVCLPAEFNNDEESIAL' A
#
# COMPACT_ATOMS: atom_id res chain seq x y z
N MET A 1 10.82 11.74 -12.89
CA MET A 1 10.16 11.97 -11.60
C MET A 1 9.89 10.65 -10.93
N ASN A 2 10.24 10.55 -9.65
CA ASN A 2 10.04 9.32 -8.92
C ASN A 2 8.82 9.45 -8.02
N ILE A 3 8.03 8.42 -7.99
CA ILE A 3 6.89 8.36 -7.11
C ILE A 3 6.89 7.01 -6.41
N ALA A 4 6.09 6.92 -5.37
CA ALA A 4 5.88 5.67 -4.65
C ALA A 4 4.39 5.43 -4.55
N ILE A 5 3.96 4.23 -4.83
CA ILE A 5 2.57 3.83 -4.75
C ILE A 5 2.44 2.90 -3.56
N VAL A 6 1.70 3.35 -2.56
CA VAL A 6 1.51 2.58 -1.33
C VAL A 6 0.13 1.94 -1.39
N VAL A 7 0.07 0.65 -1.26
CA VAL A 7 -1.18 -0.10 -1.28
C VAL A 7 -1.34 -0.80 0.06
N VAL A 8 -2.45 -0.55 0.71
CA VAL A 8 -2.78 -1.19 1.98
C VAL A 8 -4.06 -1.97 1.78
N LEU A 9 -4.03 -3.23 2.18
CA LEU A 9 -5.20 -4.10 2.10
C LEU A 9 -5.57 -4.54 3.50
N ILE A 10 -6.85 -4.51 3.80
CA ILE A 10 -7.34 -4.94 5.11
C ILE A 10 -8.51 -5.89 4.87
N LEU A 11 -8.44 -7.06 5.49
CA LEU A 11 -9.55 -8.00 5.48
C LEU A 11 -10.27 -7.82 6.81
N ASN A 12 -11.49 -7.33 6.76
CA ASN A 12 -12.21 -7.05 7.99
C ASN A 12 -12.89 -8.31 8.52
N LEU A 13 -13.54 -8.17 9.67
CA LEU A 13 -14.14 -9.33 10.32
C LEU A 13 -15.33 -9.90 9.57
N ASN A 14 -15.90 -9.12 8.67
CA ASN A 14 -17.02 -9.58 7.87
C ASN A 14 -16.57 -10.30 6.61
N GLY A 15 -15.28 -10.40 6.40
CA GLY A 15 -14.76 -11.06 5.19
C GLY A 15 -14.62 -10.14 4.00
N GLU A 16 -14.78 -8.85 4.19
CA GLU A 16 -14.63 -7.89 3.09
C GLU A 16 -13.22 -7.38 3.02
N VAL A 17 -12.73 -7.13 1.82
CA VAL A 17 -11.41 -6.59 1.60
C VAL A 17 -11.54 -5.11 1.31
N ILE A 18 -10.86 -4.30 2.12
CA ILE A 18 -10.81 -2.87 1.93
C ILE A 18 -9.41 -2.55 1.46
N HIS A 19 -9.29 -1.80 0.37
CA HIS A 19 -7.96 -1.43 -0.08
C HIS A 19 -7.87 0.07 -0.22
N LYS A 20 -6.68 0.58 0.01
CA LYS A 20 -6.42 2.00 -0.09
C LYS A 20 -5.10 2.18 -0.82
N THR A 21 -5.09 3.03 -1.82
CA THR A 21 -3.89 3.33 -2.59
C THR A 21 -3.56 4.79 -2.42
N THR A 22 -2.31 5.07 -2.09
CA THR A 22 -1.83 6.42 -1.91
C THR A 22 -0.58 6.61 -2.76
N ILE A 23 -0.45 7.77 -3.39
CA ILE A 23 0.71 8.09 -4.19
C ILE A 23 1.52 9.14 -3.45
N GLN A 24 2.80 8.88 -3.27
CA GLN A 24 3.69 9.77 -2.54
C GLN A 24 4.99 9.91 -3.32
N GLN A 25 5.85 10.78 -2.86
CA GLN A 25 7.13 10.98 -3.53
C GLN A 25 8.12 9.90 -3.15
N GLU A 26 8.01 9.36 -1.96
CA GLU A 26 8.91 8.33 -1.47
C GLU A 26 8.14 7.27 -0.74
N CYS A 27 8.71 6.08 -0.67
CA CYS A 27 8.09 5.02 0.09
C CYS A 27 8.18 5.34 1.58
N PRO A 28 7.08 5.25 2.30
CA PRO A 28 7.12 5.43 3.75
C PRO A 28 7.70 4.17 4.39
N ASP A 29 7.81 4.21 5.72
CA ASP A 29 8.25 3.04 6.45
C ASP A 29 7.09 2.04 6.50
N VAL A 30 7.08 1.11 5.56
CA VAL A 30 6.01 0.13 5.47
C VAL A 30 5.97 -0.75 6.71
N ALA A 31 7.13 -0.96 7.36
CA ALA A 31 7.15 -1.75 8.58
C ALA A 31 6.35 -1.07 9.69
N ALA A 32 6.38 0.26 9.76
CA ALA A 32 5.60 0.96 10.76
C ALA A 32 4.10 0.81 10.49
N ILE A 33 3.71 0.89 9.22
CA ILE A 33 2.32 0.69 8.84
C ILE A 33 1.90 -0.74 9.19
N ALA A 34 2.74 -1.71 8.86
CA ALA A 34 2.43 -3.10 9.14
C ALA A 34 2.33 -3.37 10.64
N ASN A 35 3.15 -2.70 11.45
CA ASN A 35 3.10 -2.88 12.88
C ASN A 35 1.77 -2.39 13.45
N GLU A 36 1.26 -1.28 12.95
CA GLU A 36 -0.03 -0.78 13.40
C GLU A 36 -1.15 -1.73 13.01
N LEU A 37 -1.09 -2.26 11.80
CA LEU A 37 -2.11 -3.20 11.34
C LEU A 37 -2.01 -4.52 12.07
N GLU A 38 -0.80 -4.94 12.39
CA GLU A 38 -0.60 -6.16 13.14
C GLU A 38 -1.21 -6.03 14.55
N ASP A 39 -1.08 -4.85 15.15
CA ASP A 39 -1.68 -4.60 16.45
C ASP A 39 -3.19 -4.72 16.37
N MET A 40 -3.79 -4.18 15.32
CA MET A 40 -5.23 -4.29 15.11
C MET A 40 -5.64 -5.75 14.92
N LYS A 41 -4.83 -6.53 14.22
CA LYS A 41 -5.13 -7.93 14.01
C LYS A 41 -5.07 -8.70 15.32
N VAL A 42 -4.06 -8.44 16.13
CA VAL A 42 -3.91 -9.10 17.42
C VAL A 42 -5.07 -8.76 18.35
N LYS A 43 -5.57 -7.53 18.26
CA LYS A 43 -6.71 -7.12 19.08
C LYS A 43 -8.04 -7.62 18.56
N GLY A 44 -8.04 -8.32 17.43
CA GLY A 44 -9.26 -8.87 16.88
C GLY A 44 -10.10 -7.88 16.10
N MET A 45 -9.54 -6.76 15.69
CA MET A 45 -10.28 -5.75 14.99
C MET A 45 -10.33 -6.02 13.49
N ILE A 46 -9.36 -6.74 12.96
CA ILE A 46 -9.33 -7.15 11.56
C ILE A 46 -8.86 -8.59 11.49
N LYS A 47 -9.13 -9.26 10.36
CA LYS A 47 -8.70 -10.64 10.20
C LYS A 47 -7.31 -10.74 9.64
N ASP A 48 -6.96 -9.88 8.72
CA ASP A 48 -5.66 -9.94 8.07
C ASP A 48 -5.39 -8.61 7.40
N TYR A 49 -4.19 -8.45 6.88
CA TYR A 49 -3.82 -7.20 6.24
C TYR A 49 -2.65 -7.43 5.32
N GLY A 50 -2.37 -6.45 4.47
CA GLY A 50 -1.18 -6.42 3.66
C GLY A 50 -0.82 -4.97 3.38
N ALA A 51 0.46 -4.68 3.27
CA ALA A 51 0.92 -3.34 2.95
C ALA A 51 2.16 -3.46 2.09
N VAL A 52 2.17 -2.75 0.97
CA VAL A 52 3.33 -2.76 0.09
C VAL A 52 3.56 -1.36 -0.44
N CYS A 53 4.78 -1.06 -0.80
CA CYS A 53 5.10 0.17 -1.48
C CYS A 53 5.85 -0.19 -2.75
N LEU A 54 5.36 0.31 -3.88
CA LEU A 54 5.94 0.04 -5.18
C LEU A 54 6.55 1.31 -5.70
N PRO A 55 7.88 1.39 -5.78
CA PRO A 55 8.51 2.56 -6.37
C PRO A 55 8.30 2.55 -7.87
N ALA A 56 8.05 3.72 -8.43
CA ALA A 56 7.88 3.87 -9.86
C ALA A 56 8.58 5.13 -10.31
N GLU A 57 9.04 5.11 -11.54
CA GLU A 57 9.74 6.24 -12.10
C GLU A 57 9.06 6.67 -13.36
N PHE A 58 8.68 7.93 -13.46
CA PHE A 58 8.07 8.45 -14.65
C PHE A 58 9.08 9.25 -15.45
N ASN A 59 9.15 8.93 -16.71
CA ASN A 59 9.92 9.71 -17.65
C ASN A 59 9.00 10.21 -18.70
N ASN A 60 9.15 11.48 -19.04
CA ASN A 60 8.31 12.01 -20.09
C ASN A 60 8.55 11.35 -21.39
N ASP A 61 9.68 10.73 -21.56
CA ASP A 61 10.01 10.17 -22.78
C ASP A 61 9.37 8.93 -23.04
N GLU A 62 8.91 8.29 -22.15
CA GLU A 62 8.54 7.08 -22.43
C GLU A 62 7.33 6.79 -22.62
N GLU A 63 6.76 7.49 -22.39
CA GLU A 63 5.62 7.20 -22.53
C GLU A 63 5.26 6.66 -23.58
N SER A 64 5.70 6.86 -24.16
CA SER A 64 5.36 6.44 -25.28
C SER A 64 5.10 5.11 -25.32
N ILE A 65 5.27 4.54 -24.73
CA ILE A 65 5.11 3.40 -24.84
C ILE A 65 4.08 2.92 -25.07
N ALA A 66 3.84 2.85 -24.97
CA ALA A 66 3.00 2.35 -25.12
C ALA A 66 2.36 1.90 -25.89
N LEU A 67 2.39 1.82 -26.21
CA LEU A 67 1.83 1.49 -26.81
C LEU A 67 1.49 1.04 -27.37
#